data_6018e8b4d36ad082a6c0580360a62803
#
_entry.id   6018e8b4d36ad082a6c0580360a62803
#
_cell.length_a   1.000
_cell.length_b   1.000
_cell.length_c   1.000
_cell.angle_alpha   90.00
_cell.angle_beta   90.00
_cell.angle_gamma   90.00
#
_symmetry.space_group_name_H-M   'P 1'
#
loop_
_entity.id
_entity.type
_entity.pdbx_description
1 polymer ?
#
loop_
_entity_poly.entity_id
_entity_poly.type
_entity_poly.pdbx_seq_one_letter_code
_entity_poly.pdbx_strand_id
1 'polypeptide(L)'
;MRERVRIVHSAATKRAQGQSVRVTAAEEGVPASSLYHCLARAAAIDAPAGERAFFTSPCGQDLLHRIVVALHLVTCQAGGCGVDRVGEFLDLTGLDHFVAASHGFQHGMAVTIERLLCEYGDAQRARLGPEMPAQSVVLCEDETFHPAMCLVAIAAKSDMILLETYSESRDGATWSALVDKAVTGLPVKVAMVVGDGAKGLIAHGRAGSRLPLWTGLFHAQHDLSMATARPLAAHLAARQAALIQAEDRTAHWRVAKAAYQEGPRGPGQPTNYDRYIAQAQAAEDLARENLAATLQDQADLRAANRSLSEAYHLFDLTSGAIQTAAAIQKRFQSAFAIIDEVVGRA
;
A
#
# COMPACT_ATOMS: atom_id res chain seq x y z
N MET A 1 -8.30 -9.59 32.62
CA MET A 1 -9.71 -9.19 32.40
C MET A 1 -10.68 -10.25 32.94
N ARG A 2 -10.62 -11.50 32.53
CA ARG A 2 -11.48 -12.61 32.98
C ARG A 2 -11.56 -12.73 34.51
N GLU A 3 -10.44 -12.59 35.21
CA GLU A 3 -10.36 -12.66 36.67
C GLU A 3 -11.20 -11.56 37.35
N ARG A 4 -11.11 -10.30 36.90
CA ARG A 4 -11.91 -9.19 37.42
C ARG A 4 -13.41 -9.40 37.24
N VAL A 5 -13.82 -9.91 36.05
CA VAL A 5 -15.23 -10.19 35.74
C VAL A 5 -15.76 -11.31 36.64
N ARG A 6 -14.98 -12.37 36.82
CA ARG A 6 -15.30 -13.46 37.78
C ARG A 6 -15.52 -12.94 39.20
N ILE A 7 -14.62 -12.06 39.65
CA ILE A 7 -14.71 -11.45 40.99
C ILE A 7 -15.97 -10.58 41.11
N VAL A 8 -16.29 -9.72 40.13
CA VAL A 8 -17.50 -8.87 40.15
C VAL A 8 -18.77 -9.71 40.14
N HIS A 9 -18.83 -10.75 39.32
CA HIS A 9 -19.98 -11.67 39.28
C HIS A 9 -20.14 -12.45 40.56
N SER A 10 -19.05 -13.00 41.14
CA SER A 10 -19.03 -13.65 42.45
C SER A 10 -19.54 -12.72 43.56
N ALA A 11 -19.07 -11.47 43.54
CA ALA A 11 -19.50 -10.47 44.52
C ALA A 11 -20.97 -10.06 44.36
N ALA A 12 -21.49 -9.96 43.16
CA ALA A 12 -22.91 -9.68 42.90
C ALA A 12 -23.80 -10.82 43.44
N THR A 13 -23.41 -12.07 43.18
CA THR A 13 -24.11 -13.27 43.65
C THR A 13 -24.08 -13.37 45.20
N LYS A 14 -22.90 -13.24 45.83
CA LYS A 14 -22.72 -13.28 47.26
C LYS A 14 -23.47 -12.14 47.97
N ARG A 15 -23.49 -10.94 47.36
CA ARG A 15 -24.29 -9.83 47.88
C ARG A 15 -25.79 -10.09 47.85
N ALA A 16 -26.30 -10.73 46.80
CA ALA A 16 -27.69 -11.19 46.75
C ALA A 16 -28.04 -12.20 47.82
N GLN A 17 -27.03 -12.94 48.31
CA GLN A 17 -27.15 -13.89 49.41
C GLN A 17 -26.91 -13.25 50.81
N GLY A 18 -26.76 -11.90 50.88
CA GLY A 18 -26.59 -11.16 52.09
C GLY A 18 -25.14 -10.95 52.56
N GLN A 19 -24.13 -11.42 51.82
CA GLN A 19 -22.73 -11.20 52.17
C GLN A 19 -22.28 -9.76 51.86
N SER A 20 -21.48 -9.16 52.74
CA SER A 20 -21.00 -7.80 52.54
C SER A 20 -19.90 -7.76 51.46
N VAL A 21 -19.89 -6.68 50.65
CA VAL A 21 -18.89 -6.44 49.60
C VAL A 21 -17.46 -6.40 50.18
N ARG A 22 -17.28 -5.92 51.42
CA ARG A 22 -15.97 -5.87 52.11
C ARG A 22 -15.42 -7.26 52.39
N VAL A 23 -16.28 -8.17 52.82
CA VAL A 23 -15.90 -9.56 53.07
C VAL A 23 -15.52 -10.24 51.76
N THR A 24 -16.34 -10.10 50.75
CA THR A 24 -16.02 -10.66 49.41
C THR A 24 -14.74 -10.06 48.82
N ALA A 25 -14.50 -8.78 49.00
CA ALA A 25 -13.28 -8.12 48.52
C ALA A 25 -12.03 -8.68 49.20
N ALA A 26 -12.11 -8.95 50.53
CA ALA A 26 -11.03 -9.56 51.28
C ALA A 26 -10.77 -11.01 50.82
N GLU A 27 -11.82 -11.80 50.61
CA GLU A 27 -11.73 -13.17 50.10
C GLU A 27 -11.08 -13.25 48.69
N GLU A 28 -11.41 -12.29 47.83
CA GLU A 28 -10.92 -12.24 46.43
C GLU A 28 -9.60 -11.44 46.29
N GLY A 29 -9.04 -10.91 47.37
CA GLY A 29 -7.77 -10.18 47.38
C GLY A 29 -7.79 -8.85 46.62
N VAL A 30 -8.96 -8.17 46.53
CA VAL A 30 -9.11 -6.91 45.79
C VAL A 30 -9.53 -5.78 46.74
N PRO A 31 -9.19 -4.50 46.40
CA PRO A 31 -9.67 -3.35 47.19
C PRO A 31 -11.19 -3.26 47.16
N ALA A 32 -11.81 -3.13 48.37
CA ALA A 32 -13.26 -3.02 48.49
C ALA A 32 -13.83 -1.81 47.69
N SER A 33 -13.12 -0.70 47.65
CA SER A 33 -13.52 0.49 46.88
C SER A 33 -13.63 0.17 45.36
N SER A 34 -12.68 -0.58 44.83
CA SER A 34 -12.71 -1.01 43.41
C SER A 34 -13.90 -1.92 43.13
N LEU A 35 -14.18 -2.86 44.07
CA LEU A 35 -15.31 -3.76 43.92
C LEU A 35 -16.66 -3.05 44.03
N TYR A 36 -16.81 -2.08 44.94
CA TYR A 36 -17.99 -1.22 45.02
C TYR A 36 -18.20 -0.44 43.74
N HIS A 37 -17.14 0.14 43.16
CA HIS A 37 -17.21 0.89 41.91
C HIS A 37 -17.64 0.00 40.73
N CYS A 38 -17.09 -1.21 40.62
CA CYS A 38 -17.47 -2.16 39.58
C CYS A 38 -18.93 -2.61 39.68
N LEU A 39 -19.41 -2.89 40.94
CA LEU A 39 -20.81 -3.26 41.17
C LEU A 39 -21.76 -2.13 40.88
N ALA A 40 -21.43 -0.89 41.28
CA ALA A 40 -22.23 0.30 40.95
C ALA A 40 -22.33 0.53 39.44
N ARG A 41 -21.23 0.37 38.74
CA ARG A 41 -21.20 0.48 37.27
C ARG A 41 -22.04 -0.61 36.59
N ALA A 42 -21.93 -1.86 37.02
CA ALA A 42 -22.76 -2.95 36.50
C ALA A 42 -24.26 -2.73 36.75
N ALA A 43 -24.65 -2.13 37.90
CA ALA A 43 -26.03 -1.81 38.24
C ALA A 43 -26.59 -0.62 37.44
N ALA A 44 -25.72 0.28 36.98
CA ALA A 44 -26.07 1.47 36.18
C ALA A 44 -26.19 1.22 34.68
N ILE A 45 -25.97 -0.03 34.22
CA ILE A 45 -26.11 -0.37 32.79
C ILE A 45 -27.58 -0.23 32.38
N ASP A 46 -27.86 0.68 31.45
CA ASP A 46 -29.17 0.89 30.86
C ASP A 46 -29.38 -0.07 29.68
N ALA A 47 -29.80 -1.29 30.00
CA ALA A 47 -30.07 -2.34 29.02
C ALA A 47 -31.23 -3.22 29.53
N PRO A 48 -31.92 -3.96 28.64
CA PRO A 48 -32.94 -4.93 29.01
C PRO A 48 -32.43 -5.94 30.05
N ALA A 49 -33.28 -6.33 30.99
CA ALA A 49 -32.89 -7.18 32.10
C ALA A 49 -32.22 -8.48 31.66
N GLY A 50 -32.69 -9.13 30.59
CA GLY A 50 -32.10 -10.36 30.04
C GLY A 50 -30.70 -10.14 29.47
N GLU A 51 -30.49 -9.07 28.70
CA GLU A 51 -29.19 -8.70 28.12
C GLU A 51 -28.19 -8.35 29.22
N ARG A 52 -28.62 -7.55 30.20
CA ARG A 52 -27.81 -7.20 31.37
C ARG A 52 -27.39 -8.45 32.15
N ALA A 53 -28.33 -9.36 32.40
CA ALA A 53 -28.02 -10.61 33.11
C ALA A 53 -27.02 -11.46 32.31
N PHE A 54 -27.18 -11.54 31.00
CA PHE A 54 -26.27 -12.30 30.14
C PHE A 54 -24.88 -11.65 30.05
N PHE A 55 -24.78 -10.39 29.63
CA PHE A 55 -23.49 -9.75 29.41
C PHE A 55 -22.72 -9.39 30.69
N THR A 56 -23.36 -9.41 31.88
CA THR A 56 -22.65 -9.33 33.16
C THR A 56 -22.23 -10.69 33.69
N SER A 57 -22.68 -11.80 33.09
CA SER A 57 -22.25 -13.16 33.45
C SER A 57 -20.85 -13.46 32.87
N PRO A 58 -20.11 -14.42 33.43
CA PRO A 58 -18.81 -14.84 32.89
C PRO A 58 -18.89 -15.32 31.46
N CYS A 59 -19.94 -16.04 31.07
CA CYS A 59 -20.14 -16.52 29.71
C CYS A 59 -20.40 -15.38 28.73
N GLY A 60 -21.27 -14.43 29.07
CA GLY A 60 -21.55 -13.25 28.28
C GLY A 60 -20.33 -12.35 28.08
N GLN A 61 -19.55 -12.17 29.15
CA GLN A 61 -18.30 -11.39 29.07
C GLN A 61 -17.25 -12.09 28.19
N ASP A 62 -17.12 -13.41 28.25
CA ASP A 62 -16.23 -14.16 27.37
C ASP A 62 -16.68 -14.05 25.88
N LEU A 63 -17.98 -14.08 25.62
CA LEU A 63 -18.52 -13.88 24.27
C LEU A 63 -18.24 -12.45 23.80
N LEU A 64 -18.55 -11.44 24.62
CA LEU A 64 -18.32 -10.04 24.30
C LEU A 64 -16.84 -9.76 24.01
N HIS A 65 -15.95 -10.30 24.84
CA HIS A 65 -14.50 -10.18 24.62
C HIS A 65 -14.08 -10.78 23.26
N ARG A 66 -14.60 -11.98 22.91
CA ARG A 66 -14.33 -12.59 21.59
C ARG A 66 -14.88 -11.76 20.44
N ILE A 67 -16.08 -11.20 20.59
CA ILE A 67 -16.69 -10.31 19.57
C ILE A 67 -15.78 -9.09 19.35
N VAL A 68 -15.36 -8.39 20.39
CA VAL A 68 -14.54 -7.18 20.26
C VAL A 68 -13.18 -7.49 19.66
N VAL A 69 -12.50 -8.55 20.12
CA VAL A 69 -11.21 -8.95 19.55
C VAL A 69 -11.36 -9.36 18.09
N ALA A 70 -12.36 -10.19 17.76
CA ALA A 70 -12.61 -10.60 16.37
C ALA A 70 -12.94 -9.40 15.47
N LEU A 71 -13.71 -8.44 15.98
CA LEU A 71 -14.04 -7.22 15.26
C LEU A 71 -12.77 -6.42 14.94
N HIS A 72 -11.88 -6.19 15.91
CA HIS A 72 -10.58 -5.56 15.65
C HIS A 72 -9.76 -6.33 14.62
N LEU A 73 -9.65 -7.64 14.72
CA LEU A 73 -8.88 -8.47 13.79
C LEU A 73 -9.44 -8.39 12.36
N VAL A 74 -10.76 -8.47 12.22
CA VAL A 74 -11.41 -8.52 10.89
C VAL A 74 -11.50 -7.13 10.26
N THR A 75 -11.89 -6.10 11.02
CA THR A 75 -12.11 -4.77 10.45
C THR A 75 -10.84 -3.93 10.41
N CYS A 76 -10.06 -3.90 11.49
CA CYS A 76 -8.88 -3.03 11.57
C CYS A 76 -7.64 -3.69 10.96
N GLN A 77 -7.32 -4.93 11.34
CA GLN A 77 -6.09 -5.57 10.91
C GLN A 77 -6.21 -6.15 9.47
N ALA A 78 -7.26 -6.92 9.20
CA ALA A 78 -7.45 -7.52 7.88
C ALA A 78 -8.18 -6.58 6.89
N GLY A 79 -9.13 -5.79 7.34
CA GLY A 79 -9.96 -4.92 6.52
C GLY A 79 -9.43 -3.49 6.32
N GLY A 80 -8.37 -3.09 7.02
CA GLY A 80 -7.77 -1.75 6.90
C GLY A 80 -8.68 -0.59 7.36
N CYS A 81 -9.74 -0.89 8.15
CA CYS A 81 -10.63 0.13 8.70
C CYS A 81 -10.07 0.74 9.98
N GLY A 82 -10.34 2.02 10.22
CA GLY A 82 -9.99 2.66 11.48
C GLY A 82 -10.84 2.14 12.66
N VAL A 83 -10.33 2.32 13.88
CA VAL A 83 -10.98 1.89 15.14
C VAL A 83 -12.35 2.52 15.38
N ASP A 84 -12.67 3.64 14.71
CA ASP A 84 -13.99 4.27 14.79
C ASP A 84 -15.11 3.35 14.29
N ARG A 85 -14.81 2.45 13.34
CA ARG A 85 -15.78 1.45 12.86
C ARG A 85 -16.11 0.40 13.91
N VAL A 86 -15.17 0.11 14.80
CA VAL A 86 -15.42 -0.75 15.97
C VAL A 86 -16.39 -0.05 16.93
N GLY A 87 -16.14 1.24 17.21
CA GLY A 87 -17.05 2.06 18.04
C GLY A 87 -18.47 2.10 17.45
N GLU A 88 -18.58 2.43 16.16
CA GLU A 88 -19.86 2.47 15.43
C GLU A 88 -20.61 1.13 15.48
N PHE A 89 -19.91 0.01 15.30
CA PHE A 89 -20.52 -1.32 15.45
C PHE A 89 -21.07 -1.56 16.85
N LEU A 90 -20.29 -1.19 17.90
CA LEU A 90 -20.73 -1.34 19.29
C LEU A 90 -21.97 -0.50 19.59
N ASP A 91 -22.01 0.74 19.10
CA ASP A 91 -23.15 1.65 19.26
C ASP A 91 -24.39 1.10 18.53
N LEU A 92 -24.26 0.70 17.28
CA LEU A 92 -25.37 0.16 16.46
C LEU A 92 -25.95 -1.15 17.03
N THR A 93 -25.15 -1.93 17.73
CA THR A 93 -25.59 -3.19 18.35
C THR A 93 -26.02 -3.06 19.80
N GLY A 94 -25.90 -1.86 20.41
CA GLY A 94 -26.15 -1.63 21.83
C GLY A 94 -25.11 -2.30 22.76
N LEU A 95 -24.00 -2.78 22.22
CA LEU A 95 -22.92 -3.38 23.00
C LEU A 95 -22.06 -2.32 23.72
N ASP A 96 -22.17 -1.06 23.34
CA ASP A 96 -21.55 0.10 23.99
C ASP A 96 -21.99 0.25 25.47
N HIS A 97 -23.17 -0.25 25.83
CA HIS A 97 -23.61 -0.36 27.21
C HIS A 97 -22.69 -1.26 28.08
N PHE A 98 -22.02 -2.23 27.47
CA PHE A 98 -21.19 -3.25 28.13
C PHE A 98 -19.69 -3.08 27.90
N VAL A 99 -19.31 -2.43 26.78
CA VAL A 99 -17.91 -2.16 26.36
C VAL A 99 -17.79 -0.68 25.99
N ALA A 100 -16.70 -0.04 26.40
CA ALA A 100 -16.47 1.35 26.02
C ALA A 100 -16.24 1.48 24.50
N ALA A 101 -17.14 2.17 23.81
CA ALA A 101 -17.10 2.39 22.37
C ALA A 101 -16.20 3.59 21.95
N SER A 102 -15.71 4.39 22.92
CA SER A 102 -14.93 5.59 22.62
C SER A 102 -13.66 5.29 21.84
N HIS A 103 -13.30 6.20 20.91
CA HIS A 103 -12.08 6.11 20.08
C HIS A 103 -10.83 5.78 20.92
N GLY A 104 -10.59 6.52 22.01
CA GLY A 104 -9.40 6.33 22.84
C GLY A 104 -9.33 4.94 23.48
N PHE A 105 -10.47 4.36 23.91
CA PHE A 105 -10.51 3.01 24.44
C PHE A 105 -10.25 1.97 23.34
N GLN A 106 -10.92 2.09 22.20
CA GLN A 106 -10.76 1.16 21.08
C GLN A 106 -9.36 1.24 20.47
N HIS A 107 -8.77 2.43 20.41
CA HIS A 107 -7.36 2.60 20.02
C HIS A 107 -6.40 1.88 20.98
N GLY A 108 -6.59 2.04 22.30
CA GLY A 108 -5.82 1.29 23.31
C GLY A 108 -5.95 -0.23 23.19
N MET A 109 -7.16 -0.71 22.80
CA MET A 109 -7.40 -2.13 22.51
C MET A 109 -6.63 -2.57 21.25
N ALA A 110 -6.67 -1.79 20.18
CA ALA A 110 -5.92 -2.09 18.95
C ALA A 110 -4.43 -2.23 19.22
N VAL A 111 -3.81 -1.25 19.87
CA VAL A 111 -2.38 -1.29 20.27
C VAL A 111 -2.07 -2.52 21.13
N THR A 112 -2.99 -2.89 22.04
CA THR A 112 -2.80 -4.08 22.88
C THR A 112 -2.87 -5.37 22.06
N ILE A 113 -3.79 -5.46 21.11
CA ILE A 113 -3.94 -6.60 20.20
C ILE A 113 -2.70 -6.74 19.33
N GLU A 114 -2.22 -5.65 18.73
CA GLU A 114 -1.00 -5.62 17.91
C GLU A 114 0.21 -6.14 18.68
N ARG A 115 0.44 -5.62 19.88
CA ARG A 115 1.52 -6.10 20.75
C ARG A 115 1.41 -7.59 21.05
N LEU A 116 0.21 -8.08 21.39
CA LEU A 116 -0.02 -9.50 21.68
C LEU A 116 0.15 -10.39 20.44
N LEU A 117 -0.19 -9.90 19.25
CA LEU A 117 0.07 -10.60 18.00
C LEU A 117 1.56 -10.74 17.71
N CYS A 118 2.34 -9.66 17.92
CA CYS A 118 3.80 -9.71 17.80
C CYS A 118 4.42 -10.70 18.80
N GLU A 119 4.06 -10.61 20.08
CA GLU A 119 4.53 -11.54 21.13
C GLU A 119 4.17 -13.01 20.81
N TYR A 120 2.96 -13.24 20.31
CA TYR A 120 2.54 -14.57 19.87
C TYR A 120 3.36 -15.05 18.66
N GLY A 121 3.58 -14.17 17.67
CA GLY A 121 4.41 -14.46 16.50
C GLY A 121 5.82 -14.87 16.89
N ASP A 122 6.47 -14.11 17.77
CA ASP A 122 7.81 -14.41 18.30
C ASP A 122 7.84 -15.75 19.05
N ALA A 123 6.85 -16.02 19.90
CA ALA A 123 6.75 -17.28 20.62
C ALA A 123 6.54 -18.47 19.66
N GLN A 124 5.69 -18.34 18.63
CA GLN A 124 5.50 -19.39 17.62
C GLN A 124 6.77 -19.61 16.79
N ARG A 125 7.45 -18.54 16.42
CA ARG A 125 8.72 -18.61 15.71
C ARG A 125 9.78 -19.36 16.51
N ALA A 126 9.95 -19.03 17.78
CA ALA A 126 10.89 -19.74 18.66
C ALA A 126 10.53 -21.22 18.83
N ARG A 127 9.25 -21.55 18.89
CA ARG A 127 8.76 -22.92 19.04
C ARG A 127 8.87 -23.75 17.75
N LEU A 128 8.46 -23.19 16.61
CA LEU A 128 8.35 -23.90 15.34
C LEU A 128 9.63 -23.84 14.51
N GLY A 129 10.44 -22.80 14.69
CA GLY A 129 11.66 -22.59 13.90
C GLY A 129 12.60 -23.81 13.90
N PRO A 130 12.93 -24.42 15.04
CA PRO A 130 13.80 -25.60 15.10
C PRO A 130 13.23 -26.85 14.41
N GLU A 131 11.89 -26.91 14.26
CA GLU A 131 11.19 -28.04 13.63
C GLU A 131 11.02 -27.87 12.11
N MET A 132 11.33 -26.68 11.59
CA MET A 132 11.22 -26.41 10.16
C MET A 132 12.24 -27.19 9.35
N PRO A 133 11.89 -27.67 8.14
CA PRO A 133 12.91 -28.26 7.25
C PRO A 133 13.89 -27.17 6.78
N ALA A 134 15.17 -27.57 6.67
CA ALA A 134 16.17 -26.68 6.10
C ALA A 134 15.80 -26.29 4.67
N GLN A 135 15.80 -24.98 4.38
CA GLN A 135 15.41 -24.48 3.08
C GLN A 135 16.24 -23.28 2.64
N SER A 136 16.32 -23.13 1.31
CA SER A 136 16.90 -21.95 0.68
C SER A 136 15.80 -20.97 0.34
N VAL A 137 15.96 -19.70 0.74
CA VAL A 137 14.94 -18.67 0.55
C VAL A 137 15.46 -17.51 -0.30
N VAL A 138 14.58 -16.91 -1.05
CA VAL A 138 14.77 -15.61 -1.70
C VAL A 138 14.08 -14.58 -0.81
N LEU A 139 14.79 -13.53 -0.42
CA LEU A 139 14.22 -12.42 0.31
C LEU A 139 13.83 -11.29 -0.64
N CYS A 140 12.58 -10.85 -0.54
CA CYS A 140 12.13 -9.58 -1.10
C CYS A 140 12.27 -8.53 0.00
N GLU A 141 13.10 -7.52 -0.23
CA GLU A 141 13.43 -6.46 0.72
C GLU A 141 12.93 -5.12 0.19
N ASP A 142 12.27 -4.37 1.05
CA ASP A 142 11.68 -3.07 0.70
C ASP A 142 11.61 -2.16 1.93
N GLU A 143 11.43 -0.86 1.68
CA GLU A 143 11.29 0.19 2.69
C GLU A 143 9.91 0.81 2.57
N THR A 144 9.17 0.86 3.67
CA THR A 144 7.91 1.60 3.75
C THR A 144 8.00 2.75 4.74
N PHE A 145 7.20 3.81 4.54
CA PHE A 145 7.27 5.06 5.30
C PHE A 145 5.90 5.43 5.89
N HIS A 146 5.37 4.58 6.76
CA HIS A 146 4.09 4.88 7.40
C HIS A 146 3.99 4.27 8.81
N PRO A 147 3.97 5.05 9.88
CA PRO A 147 4.20 6.50 10.01
C PRO A 147 5.67 6.91 9.99
N ALA A 148 6.56 5.96 10.17
CA ALA A 148 8.02 6.12 10.12
C ALA A 148 8.61 5.10 9.14
N MET A 149 9.91 5.20 8.89
CA MET A 149 10.60 4.25 8.02
C MET A 149 10.62 2.86 8.65
N CYS A 150 10.06 1.88 7.95
CA CYS A 150 10.03 0.48 8.32
C CYS A 150 10.76 -0.35 7.28
N LEU A 151 11.71 -1.17 7.72
CA LEU A 151 12.44 -2.12 6.88
C LEU A 151 11.72 -3.46 6.90
N VAL A 152 11.41 -3.99 5.74
CA VAL A 152 10.64 -5.23 5.56
C VAL A 152 11.41 -6.23 4.72
N ALA A 153 11.49 -7.49 5.17
CA ALA A 153 12.02 -8.59 4.37
C ALA A 153 11.06 -9.79 4.42
N ILE A 154 10.65 -10.24 3.24
CA ILE A 154 9.66 -11.31 3.06
C ILE A 154 10.30 -12.47 2.30
N ALA A 155 10.09 -13.70 2.76
CA ALA A 155 10.47 -14.89 2.03
C ALA A 155 9.50 -15.12 0.86
N ALA A 156 9.97 -14.90 -0.38
CA ALA A 156 9.14 -14.86 -1.59
C ALA A 156 8.28 -16.11 -1.87
N LYS A 157 8.70 -17.29 -1.39
CA LYS A 157 7.98 -18.54 -1.63
C LYS A 157 6.85 -18.81 -0.64
N SER A 158 7.03 -18.37 0.60
CA SER A 158 6.12 -18.68 1.71
C SER A 158 5.29 -17.48 2.15
N ASP A 159 5.55 -16.30 1.59
CA ASP A 159 4.99 -15.00 2.00
C ASP A 159 5.23 -14.69 3.49
N MET A 160 6.21 -15.38 4.11
CA MET A 160 6.54 -15.17 5.51
C MET A 160 7.36 -13.89 5.66
N ILE A 161 6.86 -12.96 6.46
CA ILE A 161 7.61 -11.78 6.89
C ILE A 161 8.67 -12.22 7.88
N LEU A 162 9.95 -12.13 7.48
CA LEU A 162 11.09 -12.46 8.31
C LEU A 162 11.58 -11.25 9.12
N LEU A 163 11.50 -10.08 8.54
CA LEU A 163 11.86 -8.80 9.14
C LEU A 163 10.76 -7.79 8.91
N GLU A 164 10.30 -7.13 9.96
CA GLU A 164 9.50 -5.93 9.94
C GLU A 164 9.90 -5.10 11.15
N THR A 165 10.60 -3.99 10.91
CA THR A 165 11.07 -3.16 12.02
C THR A 165 11.23 -1.70 11.62
N TYR A 166 10.84 -0.81 12.51
CA TYR A 166 11.13 0.61 12.36
C TYR A 166 12.63 0.86 12.58
N SER A 167 13.21 1.70 11.75
CA SER A 167 14.63 2.02 11.79
C SER A 167 14.88 3.49 11.45
N GLU A 168 15.86 4.09 12.09
CA GLU A 168 16.33 5.44 11.76
C GLU A 168 17.33 5.43 10.60
N SER A 169 17.92 4.28 10.29
CA SER A 169 18.86 4.09 9.18
C SER A 169 18.42 2.96 8.26
N ARG A 170 18.73 3.13 6.97
CA ARG A 170 18.52 2.15 5.90
C ARG A 170 19.81 1.83 5.13
N ASP A 171 20.95 2.08 5.75
CA ASP A 171 22.24 1.74 5.15
C ASP A 171 22.46 0.22 5.10
N GLY A 172 23.44 -0.21 4.30
CA GLY A 172 23.70 -1.62 4.08
C GLY A 172 24.14 -2.37 5.35
N ALA A 173 24.79 -1.70 6.31
CA ALA A 173 25.18 -2.31 7.57
C ALA A 173 23.96 -2.56 8.47
N THR A 174 23.03 -1.63 8.54
CA THR A 174 21.75 -1.77 9.24
C THR A 174 20.94 -2.91 8.66
N TRP A 175 20.77 -2.96 7.33
CA TRP A 175 20.10 -4.06 6.66
C TRP A 175 20.74 -5.41 6.98
N SER A 176 22.08 -5.52 6.85
CA SER A 176 22.79 -6.76 7.14
C SER A 176 22.56 -7.24 8.56
N ALA A 177 22.72 -6.36 9.54
CA ALA A 177 22.55 -6.71 10.95
C ALA A 177 21.11 -7.17 11.28
N LEU A 178 20.11 -6.51 10.70
CA LEU A 178 18.71 -6.83 10.93
C LEU A 178 18.30 -8.13 10.24
N VAL A 179 18.72 -8.36 9.01
CA VAL A 179 18.45 -9.62 8.29
C VAL A 179 19.14 -10.79 8.96
N ASP A 180 20.42 -10.66 9.36
CA ASP A 180 21.16 -11.70 10.09
C ASP A 180 20.45 -12.06 11.40
N LYS A 181 20.01 -11.05 12.16
CA LYS A 181 19.22 -11.26 13.37
C LYS A 181 17.91 -11.96 13.05
N ALA A 182 17.25 -11.56 11.97
CA ALA A 182 15.97 -12.09 11.56
C ALA A 182 16.02 -13.57 11.14
N VAL A 183 17.10 -14.05 10.57
CA VAL A 183 17.26 -15.47 10.20
C VAL A 183 17.92 -16.32 11.28
N THR A 184 18.48 -15.70 12.32
CA THR A 184 19.13 -16.43 13.41
C THR A 184 18.14 -17.38 14.10
N GLY A 185 18.56 -18.63 14.31
CA GLY A 185 17.74 -19.69 14.92
C GLY A 185 16.70 -20.33 13.99
N LEU A 186 16.66 -19.93 12.71
CA LEU A 186 15.85 -20.58 11.68
C LEU A 186 16.75 -21.44 10.78
N PRO A 187 16.32 -22.64 10.34
CA PRO A 187 17.07 -23.48 9.40
C PRO A 187 16.89 -22.97 7.95
N VAL A 188 17.09 -21.67 7.73
CA VAL A 188 16.98 -21.03 6.43
C VAL A 188 18.33 -20.52 5.95
N LYS A 189 18.60 -20.67 4.66
CA LYS A 189 19.74 -20.07 3.98
C LYS A 189 19.22 -19.08 2.94
N VAL A 190 19.56 -17.80 3.11
CA VAL A 190 19.26 -16.79 2.09
C VAL A 190 20.13 -17.07 0.86
N ALA A 191 19.50 -17.27 -0.29
CA ALA A 191 20.17 -17.57 -1.55
C ALA A 191 20.28 -16.35 -2.46
N MET A 192 19.33 -15.42 -2.33
CA MET A 192 19.21 -14.25 -3.18
C MET A 192 18.39 -13.18 -2.48
N VAL A 193 18.68 -11.93 -2.80
CA VAL A 193 17.92 -10.76 -2.36
C VAL A 193 17.30 -10.07 -3.58
N VAL A 194 16.05 -9.64 -3.47
CA VAL A 194 15.35 -8.84 -4.48
C VAL A 194 14.91 -7.55 -3.81
N GLY A 195 15.22 -6.40 -4.40
CA GLY A 195 14.86 -5.09 -3.86
C GLY A 195 14.65 -4.03 -4.94
N ASP A 196 14.41 -2.81 -4.54
CA ASP A 196 14.16 -1.67 -5.43
C ASP A 196 15.43 -1.03 -6.03
N GLY A 197 16.60 -1.51 -5.65
CA GLY A 197 17.87 -0.91 -6.07
C GLY A 197 18.30 0.30 -5.23
N ALA A 198 17.69 0.55 -4.07
CA ALA A 198 18.14 1.56 -3.12
C ALA A 198 19.60 1.33 -2.71
N LYS A 199 20.35 2.42 -2.48
CA LYS A 199 21.79 2.35 -2.18
C LYS A 199 22.11 1.46 -0.98
N GLY A 200 21.26 1.44 0.04
CA GLY A 200 21.38 0.60 1.22
C GLY A 200 21.26 -0.89 0.88
N LEU A 201 20.24 -1.27 0.09
CA LEU A 201 20.03 -2.64 -0.37
C LEU A 201 21.16 -3.13 -1.30
N ILE A 202 21.65 -2.26 -2.21
CA ILE A 202 22.82 -2.56 -3.04
C ILE A 202 24.03 -2.82 -2.17
N ALA A 203 24.27 -2.00 -1.15
CA ALA A 203 25.40 -2.18 -0.24
C ALA A 203 25.24 -3.44 0.62
N HIS A 204 24.04 -3.75 1.10
CA HIS A 204 23.70 -5.00 1.79
C HIS A 204 24.02 -6.23 0.92
N GLY A 205 23.50 -6.27 -0.30
CA GLY A 205 23.73 -7.39 -1.21
C GLY A 205 25.21 -7.60 -1.58
N ARG A 206 25.95 -6.51 -1.85
CA ARG A 206 27.35 -6.58 -2.33
C ARG A 206 28.37 -6.83 -1.22
N ALA A 207 28.25 -6.11 -0.11
CA ALA A 207 29.27 -6.08 0.94
C ALA A 207 28.87 -6.90 2.18
N GLY A 208 27.59 -6.92 2.54
CA GLY A 208 27.08 -7.59 3.73
C GLY A 208 26.89 -9.08 3.49
N SER A 209 25.88 -9.44 2.75
CA SER A 209 25.47 -10.83 2.53
C SER A 209 26.30 -11.56 1.47
N ARG A 210 26.99 -10.83 0.57
CA ARG A 210 27.64 -11.34 -0.64
C ARG A 210 26.71 -12.18 -1.53
N LEU A 211 25.43 -11.88 -1.48
CA LEU A 211 24.39 -12.56 -2.23
C LEU A 211 24.09 -11.82 -3.54
N PRO A 212 23.61 -12.51 -4.57
CA PRO A 212 23.08 -11.84 -5.75
C PRO A 212 21.91 -10.94 -5.35
N LEU A 213 22.05 -9.63 -5.63
CA LEU A 213 20.95 -8.68 -5.52
C LEU A 213 20.35 -8.48 -6.92
N TRP A 214 19.06 -8.66 -7.04
CA TRP A 214 18.30 -8.42 -8.27
C TRP A 214 17.30 -7.29 -8.03
N THR A 215 17.22 -6.37 -8.99
CA THR A 215 16.18 -5.35 -8.96
C THR A 215 14.82 -5.99 -9.21
N GLY A 216 13.84 -5.66 -8.39
CA GLY A 216 12.45 -6.08 -8.59
C GLY A 216 11.94 -5.63 -9.96
N LEU A 217 11.31 -6.52 -10.71
CA LEU A 217 10.82 -6.23 -12.08
C LEU A 217 9.84 -5.05 -12.09
N PHE A 218 9.02 -4.92 -11.05
CA PHE A 218 8.13 -3.78 -10.87
C PHE A 218 8.90 -2.45 -10.81
N HIS A 219 9.94 -2.38 -9.98
CA HIS A 219 10.75 -1.16 -9.82
C HIS A 219 11.50 -0.82 -11.11
N ALA A 220 12.10 -1.82 -11.77
CA ALA A 220 12.76 -1.63 -13.05
C ALA A 220 11.80 -1.10 -14.12
N GLN A 221 10.58 -1.62 -14.20
CA GLN A 221 9.55 -1.15 -15.12
C GLN A 221 9.04 0.25 -14.75
N HIS A 222 8.86 0.53 -13.46
CA HIS A 222 8.48 1.86 -12.99
C HIS A 222 9.52 2.89 -13.40
N ASP A 223 10.81 2.64 -13.16
CA ASP A 223 11.90 3.55 -13.51
C ASP A 223 11.97 3.78 -15.02
N LEU A 224 11.84 2.72 -15.82
CA LEU A 224 11.79 2.81 -17.26
C LEU A 224 10.59 3.65 -17.74
N SER A 225 9.42 3.42 -17.17
CA SER A 225 8.20 4.18 -17.47
C SER A 225 8.35 5.66 -17.12
N MET A 226 8.95 5.97 -15.97
CA MET A 226 9.19 7.35 -15.54
C MET A 226 10.24 8.04 -16.44
N ALA A 227 11.31 7.34 -16.81
CA ALA A 227 12.36 7.86 -17.68
C ALA A 227 11.86 8.18 -19.11
N THR A 228 10.88 7.43 -19.60
CA THR A 228 10.37 7.57 -20.97
C THR A 228 9.10 8.44 -21.05
N ALA A 229 8.16 8.29 -20.14
CA ALA A 229 6.85 8.96 -20.20
C ALA A 229 6.92 10.47 -19.99
N ARG A 230 7.77 10.96 -19.08
CA ARG A 230 7.88 12.40 -18.80
C ARG A 230 8.44 13.21 -19.96
N PRO A 231 9.58 12.85 -20.57
CA PRO A 231 10.08 13.54 -21.76
C PRO A 231 9.07 13.53 -22.90
N LEU A 232 8.43 12.38 -23.14
CA LEU A 232 7.45 12.26 -24.22
C LEU A 232 6.20 13.12 -24.00
N ALA A 233 5.72 13.23 -22.76
CA ALA A 233 4.61 14.12 -22.41
C ALA A 233 4.97 15.60 -22.66
N ALA A 234 6.18 16.02 -22.31
CA ALA A 234 6.67 17.37 -22.59
C ALA A 234 6.78 17.61 -24.11
N HIS A 235 7.28 16.63 -24.86
CA HIS A 235 7.38 16.69 -26.31
C HIS A 235 6.00 16.80 -26.96
N LEU A 236 5.03 16.00 -26.51
CA LEU A 236 3.65 16.08 -26.98
C LEU A 236 3.03 17.47 -26.74
N ALA A 237 3.20 18.03 -25.54
CA ALA A 237 2.71 19.36 -25.23
C ALA A 237 3.32 20.44 -26.14
N ALA A 238 4.63 20.33 -26.43
CA ALA A 238 5.31 21.24 -27.36
C ALA A 238 4.76 21.13 -28.80
N ARG A 239 4.48 19.91 -29.30
CA ARG A 239 3.89 19.68 -30.61
C ARG A 239 2.46 20.21 -30.73
N GLN A 240 1.65 20.04 -29.65
CA GLN A 240 0.31 20.62 -29.58
C GLN A 240 0.36 22.16 -29.65
N ALA A 241 1.23 22.78 -28.89
CA ALA A 241 1.41 24.24 -28.92
C ALA A 241 1.88 24.72 -30.29
N ALA A 242 2.80 24.01 -30.95
CA ALA A 242 3.27 24.34 -32.29
C ALA A 242 2.14 24.27 -33.33
N LEU A 243 1.25 23.28 -33.25
CA LEU A 243 0.10 23.18 -34.13
C LEU A 243 -0.86 24.37 -33.96
N ILE A 244 -1.21 24.71 -32.72
CA ILE A 244 -2.08 25.86 -32.38
C ILE A 244 -1.49 27.15 -33.00
N GLN A 245 -0.18 27.39 -32.82
CA GLN A 245 0.48 28.57 -33.40
C GLN A 245 0.45 28.58 -34.91
N ALA A 246 0.57 27.43 -35.55
CA ALA A 246 0.51 27.32 -37.02
C ALA A 246 -0.92 27.58 -37.52
N GLU A 247 -1.93 27.04 -36.86
CA GLU A 247 -3.35 27.28 -37.16
C GLU A 247 -3.71 28.78 -37.01
N ASP A 248 -3.29 29.41 -35.91
CA ASP A 248 -3.48 30.84 -35.67
C ASP A 248 -2.83 31.69 -36.78
N ARG A 249 -1.63 31.32 -37.22
CA ARG A 249 -0.93 32.01 -38.31
C ARG A 249 -1.66 31.87 -39.64
N THR A 250 -2.16 30.69 -39.94
CA THR A 250 -2.97 30.45 -41.17
C THR A 250 -4.27 31.27 -41.12
N ALA A 251 -4.96 31.29 -40.01
CA ALA A 251 -6.17 32.06 -39.77
C ALA A 251 -5.89 33.57 -39.91
N HIS A 252 -4.80 34.07 -39.34
CA HIS A 252 -4.38 35.47 -39.44
C HIS A 252 -4.21 35.90 -40.90
N TRP A 253 -3.49 35.14 -41.71
CA TRP A 253 -3.27 35.52 -43.12
C TRP A 253 -4.55 35.45 -43.94
N ARG A 254 -5.47 34.53 -43.66
CA ARG A 254 -6.78 34.46 -44.31
C ARG A 254 -7.65 35.69 -43.98
N VAL A 255 -7.69 36.11 -42.70
CA VAL A 255 -8.39 37.31 -42.27
C VAL A 255 -7.77 38.55 -42.87
N ALA A 256 -6.44 38.67 -42.88
CA ALA A 256 -5.73 39.79 -43.48
C ALA A 256 -6.01 39.91 -45.00
N LYS A 257 -6.09 38.77 -45.71
CA LYS A 257 -6.47 38.75 -47.13
C LYS A 257 -7.90 39.26 -47.34
N ALA A 258 -8.85 38.78 -46.53
CA ALA A 258 -10.26 39.21 -46.64
C ALA A 258 -10.39 40.70 -46.38
N ALA A 259 -9.79 41.21 -45.31
CA ALA A 259 -9.80 42.64 -44.99
C ALA A 259 -9.16 43.51 -46.10
N TYR A 260 -8.10 43.02 -46.75
CA TYR A 260 -7.48 43.71 -47.90
C TYR A 260 -8.40 43.74 -49.13
N GLN A 261 -9.20 42.68 -49.34
CA GLN A 261 -10.14 42.62 -50.49
C GLN A 261 -11.34 43.56 -50.30
N GLU A 262 -11.78 43.79 -49.08
CA GLU A 262 -12.92 44.65 -48.74
C GLU A 262 -12.54 46.14 -48.56
N GLY A 263 -11.26 46.42 -48.30
CA GLY A 263 -10.77 47.75 -47.99
C GLY A 263 -10.34 48.58 -49.21
N PRO A 264 -10.12 49.93 -49.04
CA PRO A 264 -9.57 50.78 -50.10
C PRO A 264 -8.12 50.33 -50.45
N ARG A 265 -7.81 50.29 -51.76
CA ARG A 265 -6.46 49.95 -52.20
C ARG A 265 -5.49 51.13 -51.98
N GLY A 266 -4.49 50.87 -51.12
CA GLY A 266 -3.38 51.81 -50.90
C GLY A 266 -2.39 51.85 -52.11
N PRO A 267 -1.58 52.92 -52.19
CA PRO A 267 -0.52 52.99 -53.16
C PRO A 267 0.60 51.99 -52.88
N GLY A 268 1.13 51.30 -53.91
CA GLY A 268 2.23 50.35 -53.75
C GLY A 268 1.95 48.97 -54.32
N GLN A 269 2.96 48.10 -54.33
CA GLN A 269 2.81 46.72 -54.77
C GLN A 269 1.92 45.94 -53.81
N PRO A 270 0.86 45.24 -54.23
CA PRO A 270 -0.01 44.50 -53.40
C PRO A 270 0.73 43.38 -52.68
N THR A 271 0.42 43.17 -51.39
CA THR A 271 0.94 42.04 -50.63
C THR A 271 0.49 40.71 -51.23
N ASN A 272 1.40 39.79 -51.43
CA ASN A 272 1.08 38.45 -51.96
C ASN A 272 0.55 37.56 -50.86
N TYR A 273 -0.70 37.77 -50.43
CA TYR A 273 -1.39 37.01 -49.40
C TYR A 273 -1.46 35.53 -49.73
N ASP A 274 -1.63 35.16 -51.00
CA ASP A 274 -1.72 33.74 -51.38
C ASP A 274 -0.42 32.98 -51.08
N ARG A 275 0.73 33.63 -51.31
CA ARG A 275 2.02 33.04 -50.92
C ARG A 275 2.13 32.86 -49.40
N TYR A 276 1.73 33.85 -48.59
CA TYR A 276 1.80 33.75 -47.15
C TYR A 276 0.82 32.71 -46.58
N ILE A 277 -0.39 32.60 -47.14
CA ILE A 277 -1.37 31.57 -46.79
C ILE A 277 -0.81 30.19 -47.16
N ALA A 278 -0.26 29.99 -48.33
CA ALA A 278 0.32 28.71 -48.72
C ALA A 278 1.49 28.28 -47.84
N GLN A 279 2.37 29.23 -47.47
CA GLN A 279 3.47 28.96 -46.54
C GLN A 279 2.96 28.61 -45.13
N ALA A 280 1.96 29.33 -44.61
CA ALA A 280 1.36 29.06 -43.31
C ALA A 280 0.64 27.70 -43.28
N GLN A 281 -0.08 27.37 -44.38
CA GLN A 281 -0.75 26.08 -44.52
C GLN A 281 0.25 24.91 -44.54
N ALA A 282 1.35 25.04 -45.28
CA ALA A 282 2.40 24.03 -45.30
C ALA A 282 3.04 23.83 -43.89
N ALA A 283 3.22 24.91 -43.12
CA ALA A 283 3.70 24.84 -41.77
C ALA A 283 2.68 24.16 -40.79
N GLU A 284 1.39 24.43 -40.98
CA GLU A 284 0.30 23.80 -40.25
C GLU A 284 0.23 22.30 -40.56
N ASP A 285 0.31 21.91 -41.82
CA ASP A 285 0.29 20.51 -42.26
C ASP A 285 1.49 19.73 -41.64
N LEU A 286 2.69 20.32 -41.69
CA LEU A 286 3.88 19.75 -41.04
C LEU A 286 3.74 19.63 -39.51
N ALA A 287 3.16 20.65 -38.87
CA ALA A 287 2.91 20.59 -37.43
C ALA A 287 1.91 19.49 -37.04
N ARG A 288 0.89 19.28 -37.89
CA ARG A 288 -0.11 18.20 -37.72
C ARG A 288 0.53 16.82 -37.91
N GLU A 289 1.38 16.65 -38.90
CA GLU A 289 2.14 15.40 -39.11
C GLU A 289 3.06 15.11 -37.94
N ASN A 290 3.79 16.10 -37.43
CA ASN A 290 4.67 15.95 -36.28
C ASN A 290 3.89 15.58 -34.99
N LEU A 291 2.72 16.18 -34.78
CA LEU A 291 1.85 15.83 -33.66
C LEU A 291 1.34 14.39 -33.78
N ALA A 292 0.90 13.98 -34.98
CA ALA A 292 0.43 12.61 -35.23
C ALA A 292 1.55 11.58 -34.99
N ALA A 293 2.78 11.84 -35.42
CA ALA A 293 3.93 10.98 -35.13
C ALA A 293 4.22 10.87 -33.65
N THR A 294 4.18 11.99 -32.91
CA THR A 294 4.39 11.97 -31.43
C THR A 294 3.28 11.23 -30.68
N LEU A 295 2.04 11.31 -31.15
CA LEU A 295 0.92 10.52 -30.61
C LEU A 295 1.10 9.03 -30.86
N GLN A 296 1.63 8.64 -32.03
CA GLN A 296 1.96 7.25 -32.31
C GLN A 296 3.08 6.75 -31.42
N ASP A 297 4.15 7.53 -31.23
CA ASP A 297 5.24 7.22 -30.30
C ASP A 297 4.72 6.99 -28.87
N GLN A 298 3.75 7.80 -28.43
CA GLN A 298 3.13 7.60 -27.13
C GLN A 298 2.31 6.30 -27.05
N ALA A 299 1.60 5.95 -28.11
CA ALA A 299 0.84 4.70 -28.18
C ALA A 299 1.78 3.48 -28.16
N ASP A 300 2.86 3.53 -28.96
CA ASP A 300 3.86 2.47 -29.05
C ASP A 300 4.56 2.25 -27.69
N LEU A 301 4.95 3.33 -27.01
CA LEU A 301 5.58 3.26 -25.69
C LEU A 301 4.64 2.68 -24.63
N ARG A 302 3.36 3.06 -24.66
CA ARG A 302 2.35 2.49 -23.75
C ARG A 302 2.15 1.00 -24.01
N ALA A 303 2.12 0.59 -25.28
CA ALA A 303 2.00 -0.82 -25.67
C ALA A 303 3.24 -1.63 -25.23
N ALA A 304 4.45 -1.08 -25.41
CA ALA A 304 5.69 -1.71 -24.95
C ALA A 304 5.72 -1.87 -23.43
N ASN A 305 5.36 -0.82 -22.67
CA ASN A 305 5.29 -0.89 -21.21
C ASN A 305 4.26 -1.92 -20.72
N ARG A 306 3.11 -2.02 -21.37
CA ARG A 306 2.11 -3.06 -21.08
C ARG A 306 2.67 -4.45 -21.37
N SER A 307 3.34 -4.62 -22.51
CA SER A 307 3.95 -5.90 -22.87
C SER A 307 5.03 -6.33 -21.86
N LEU A 308 5.80 -5.39 -21.30
CA LEU A 308 6.72 -5.67 -20.20
C LEU A 308 5.99 -6.15 -18.94
N SER A 309 4.90 -5.49 -18.54
CA SER A 309 4.08 -5.92 -17.40
C SER A 309 3.54 -7.34 -17.58
N GLU A 310 3.05 -7.65 -18.78
CA GLU A 310 2.51 -8.97 -19.09
C GLU A 310 3.60 -10.05 -19.19
N ALA A 311 4.82 -9.66 -19.57
CA ALA A 311 5.91 -10.60 -19.80
C ALA A 311 6.44 -11.26 -18.53
N TYR A 312 6.41 -10.59 -17.37
CA TYR A 312 6.92 -11.18 -16.14
C TYR A 312 5.89 -11.98 -15.33
N HIS A 313 4.65 -12.09 -15.80
CA HIS A 313 3.71 -13.03 -15.20
C HIS A 313 4.13 -14.47 -15.52
N LEU A 314 3.96 -15.36 -14.54
CA LEU A 314 4.26 -16.77 -14.72
C LEU A 314 3.40 -17.43 -15.79
N PHE A 315 2.18 -16.91 -15.96
CA PHE A 315 1.19 -17.38 -16.93
C PHE A 315 0.95 -16.33 -18.00
N ASP A 316 0.75 -16.78 -19.23
CA ASP A 316 0.25 -15.93 -20.30
C ASP A 316 -1.19 -15.52 -19.99
N LEU A 317 -1.42 -14.22 -19.88
CA LEU A 317 -2.72 -13.70 -19.42
C LEU A 317 -3.88 -13.95 -20.40
N THR A 318 -3.57 -14.27 -21.66
CA THR A 318 -4.60 -14.56 -22.67
C THR A 318 -4.94 -16.02 -22.72
N SER A 319 -3.94 -16.90 -22.71
CA SER A 319 -4.13 -18.35 -22.87
C SER A 319 -4.17 -19.13 -21.54
N GLY A 320 -3.71 -18.51 -20.44
CA GLY A 320 -3.54 -19.18 -19.14
C GLY A 320 -2.38 -20.19 -19.10
N ALA A 321 -1.62 -20.34 -20.17
CA ALA A 321 -0.51 -21.27 -20.24
C ALA A 321 0.72 -20.75 -19.49
N ILE A 322 1.50 -21.65 -18.89
CA ILE A 322 2.79 -21.31 -18.26
C ILE A 322 3.73 -20.76 -19.31
N GLN A 323 4.31 -19.59 -19.08
CA GLN A 323 5.30 -18.98 -19.96
C GLN A 323 6.66 -19.64 -19.81
N THR A 324 7.33 -19.92 -20.91
CA THR A 324 8.72 -20.36 -20.90
C THR A 324 9.68 -19.17 -20.77
N ALA A 325 10.86 -19.37 -20.20
CA ALA A 325 11.89 -18.34 -20.12
C ALA A 325 12.24 -17.75 -21.49
N ALA A 326 12.27 -18.57 -22.56
CA ALA A 326 12.50 -18.11 -23.93
C ALA A 326 11.37 -17.20 -24.44
N ALA A 327 10.10 -17.50 -24.13
CA ALA A 327 8.96 -16.67 -24.50
C ALA A 327 9.01 -15.30 -23.77
N ILE A 328 9.29 -15.32 -22.48
CA ILE A 328 9.48 -14.11 -21.65
C ILE A 328 10.62 -13.26 -22.21
N GLN A 329 11.79 -13.86 -22.47
CA GLN A 329 12.94 -13.15 -23.03
C GLN A 329 12.61 -12.49 -24.38
N LYS A 330 11.92 -13.20 -25.26
CA LYS A 330 11.49 -12.65 -26.57
C LYS A 330 10.57 -11.46 -26.40
N ARG A 331 9.61 -11.50 -25.47
CA ARG A 331 8.71 -10.37 -25.17
C ARG A 331 9.48 -9.15 -24.67
N PHE A 332 10.42 -9.34 -23.74
CA PHE A 332 11.29 -8.27 -23.26
C PHE A 332 12.09 -7.63 -24.41
N GLN A 333 12.74 -8.46 -25.23
CA GLN A 333 13.52 -7.97 -26.38
C GLN A 333 12.66 -7.15 -27.36
N SER A 334 11.44 -7.63 -27.66
CA SER A 334 10.52 -6.89 -28.54
C SER A 334 10.08 -5.56 -27.93
N ALA A 335 9.77 -5.53 -26.63
CA ALA A 335 9.36 -4.30 -25.95
C ALA A 335 10.51 -3.28 -25.88
N PHE A 336 11.72 -3.72 -25.55
CA PHE A 336 12.90 -2.84 -25.53
C PHE A 336 13.24 -2.30 -26.92
N ALA A 337 13.11 -3.10 -27.99
CA ALA A 337 13.33 -2.63 -29.34
C ALA A 337 12.37 -1.47 -29.71
N ILE A 338 11.10 -1.55 -29.33
CA ILE A 338 10.12 -0.45 -29.52
C ILE A 338 10.53 0.78 -28.71
N ILE A 339 10.92 0.60 -27.45
CA ILE A 339 11.33 1.70 -26.57
C ILE A 339 12.57 2.42 -27.17
N ASP A 340 13.58 1.67 -27.59
CA ASP A 340 14.80 2.21 -28.19
C ASP A 340 14.51 2.97 -29.48
N GLU A 341 13.59 2.46 -30.31
CA GLU A 341 13.16 3.13 -31.53
C GLU A 341 12.43 4.45 -31.24
N VAL A 342 11.52 4.49 -30.27
CA VAL A 342 10.82 5.72 -29.86
C VAL A 342 11.80 6.72 -29.27
N VAL A 343 12.70 6.28 -28.37
CA VAL A 343 13.72 7.16 -27.77
C VAL A 343 14.68 7.71 -28.82
N GLY A 344 15.02 6.93 -29.84
CA GLY A 344 15.88 7.37 -30.96
C GLY A 344 15.25 8.41 -31.87
N ARG A 345 13.89 8.52 -31.89
CA ARG A 345 13.15 9.54 -32.66
C ARG A 345 12.84 10.81 -31.87
N ALA A 346 12.84 10.73 -30.51
CA ALA A 346 12.48 11.84 -29.63
C ALA A 346 13.63 12.81 -29.40
#